data_fb120d2599ddf11225b8b6f689750fb5
#
_entry.id   fb120d2599ddf11225b8b6f689750fb5
#
_cell.length_a   1.000
_cell.length_b   1.000
_cell.length_c   1.000
_cell.angle_alpha   90.00
_cell.angle_beta   90.00
_cell.angle_gamma   90.00
#
_symmetry.space_group_name_H-M   'P 1'
#
loop_
_entity.id
_entity.type
_entity.pdbx_description
1 polymer ?
#
loop_
_entity_poly.entity_id
_entity_poly.type
_entity_poly.pdbx_seq_one_letter_code
_entity_poly.pdbx_strand_id
1 'polypeptide(L)'
;LRILWEDKDKRQEFSLLAELNKGFTYSIPKPLETKKGVKKSHIKGKSFWVYKKLKGKAIQKRPNLKQMKELAKALAIYHKTVQGFGKGKCKLLKYYKGIEKEFNKLNQVKVKTREDEFAIESKYLFESIVKKFSKEDYSKNLLLNHSDFDTSNVLFEKEIITGIIDFDYVEIGPRIRDVAISIKDSCAPKGKLNVEWLNLFLEEYERVILLDKEEKKKILDFILLENASFFIWAYGQMKKNKNKRLKYMKEVVKLTKSLGGMK
;
A
#
# COMPACT_ATOMS: atom_id res chain seq x y z
N LEU A 1 -17.44 6.57 -11.87
CA LEU A 1 -16.48 7.08 -12.84
C LEU A 1 -15.11 7.21 -12.18
N ARG A 2 -14.12 6.52 -12.71
CA ARG A 2 -12.72 6.66 -12.31
C ARG A 2 -11.94 7.32 -13.45
N ILE A 3 -11.30 8.46 -13.16
CA ILE A 3 -10.44 9.16 -14.10
C ILE A 3 -9.00 8.72 -13.83
N LEU A 4 -8.30 8.26 -14.86
CA LEU A 4 -6.88 7.93 -14.80
C LEU A 4 -6.07 9.21 -15.07
N TRP A 5 -5.17 9.54 -14.15
CA TRP A 5 -4.32 10.72 -14.28
C TRP A 5 -3.16 10.52 -15.26
N GLU A 6 -2.76 9.25 -15.45
CA GLU A 6 -1.72 8.84 -16.37
C GLU A 6 -2.25 7.72 -17.27
N ASP A 7 -1.78 7.68 -18.50
CA ASP A 7 -2.15 6.63 -19.45
C ASP A 7 -1.30 5.37 -19.20
N LYS A 8 -1.46 4.78 -18.00
CA LYS A 8 -0.79 3.53 -17.63
C LYS A 8 -1.42 2.34 -18.35
N ASP A 9 -0.59 1.35 -18.66
CA ASP A 9 -1.06 0.05 -19.09
C ASP A 9 -1.89 -0.62 -18.00
N LYS A 10 -3.18 -0.78 -18.24
CA LYS A 10 -4.15 -1.35 -17.30
C LYS A 10 -4.48 -2.81 -17.57
N ARG A 11 -3.75 -3.48 -18.49
CA ARG A 11 -4.02 -4.88 -18.82
C ARG A 11 -3.91 -5.80 -17.61
N GLN A 12 -2.89 -5.60 -16.78
CA GLN A 12 -2.70 -6.41 -15.57
C GLN A 12 -3.83 -6.20 -14.55
N GLU A 13 -4.22 -4.94 -14.30
CA GLU A 13 -5.35 -4.61 -13.43
C GLU A 13 -6.65 -5.25 -13.95
N PHE A 14 -6.98 -5.05 -15.23
CA PHE A 14 -8.23 -5.60 -15.78
C PHE A 14 -8.25 -7.12 -15.82
N SER A 15 -7.12 -7.78 -16.09
CA SER A 15 -7.02 -9.24 -16.01
C SER A 15 -7.24 -9.74 -14.59
N LEU A 16 -6.63 -9.09 -13.60
CA LEU A 16 -6.83 -9.41 -12.19
C LEU A 16 -8.29 -9.23 -11.79
N LEU A 17 -8.89 -8.07 -12.08
CA LEU A 17 -10.29 -7.80 -11.76
C LEU A 17 -11.23 -8.79 -12.42
N ALA A 18 -10.97 -9.21 -13.65
CA ALA A 18 -11.75 -10.22 -14.35
C ALA A 18 -11.66 -11.59 -13.64
N GLU A 19 -10.47 -11.97 -13.18
CA GLU A 19 -10.27 -13.22 -12.45
C GLU A 19 -10.95 -13.20 -11.07
N LEU A 20 -10.72 -12.16 -10.29
CA LEU A 20 -11.33 -11.99 -8.99
C LEU A 20 -12.88 -11.94 -9.08
N ASN A 21 -13.45 -11.35 -10.11
CA ASN A 21 -14.92 -11.31 -10.31
C ASN A 21 -15.56 -12.69 -10.57
N LYS A 22 -14.78 -13.76 -10.75
CA LYS A 22 -15.32 -15.13 -10.92
C LYS A 22 -15.76 -15.77 -9.62
N GLY A 23 -15.22 -15.35 -8.47
CA GLY A 23 -15.56 -16.00 -7.20
C GLY A 23 -14.88 -15.44 -5.97
N PHE A 24 -14.32 -14.24 -6.05
CA PHE A 24 -13.76 -13.59 -4.88
C PHE A 24 -14.84 -13.18 -3.88
N THR A 25 -14.60 -13.39 -2.60
CA THR A 25 -15.58 -13.21 -1.52
C THR A 25 -16.09 -11.78 -1.39
N TYR A 26 -15.23 -10.80 -1.64
CA TYR A 26 -15.58 -9.38 -1.49
C TYR A 26 -15.90 -8.74 -2.83
N SER A 27 -16.80 -7.75 -2.83
CA SER A 27 -17.08 -6.99 -4.04
C SER A 27 -15.86 -6.20 -4.48
N ILE A 28 -15.58 -6.22 -5.79
CA ILE A 28 -14.49 -5.46 -6.41
C ILE A 28 -15.00 -4.69 -7.62
N PRO A 29 -14.28 -3.67 -8.08
CA PRO A 29 -14.65 -2.95 -9.28
C PRO A 29 -14.77 -3.88 -10.48
N LYS A 30 -15.92 -3.85 -11.16
CA LYS A 30 -16.12 -4.55 -12.42
C LYS A 30 -16.18 -3.51 -13.54
N PRO A 31 -15.13 -3.40 -14.38
CA PRO A 31 -15.14 -2.45 -15.49
C PRO A 31 -16.32 -2.68 -16.41
N LEU A 32 -17.07 -1.61 -16.68
CA LEU A 32 -18.17 -1.63 -17.63
C LEU A 32 -17.63 -1.40 -19.05
N GLU A 33 -18.18 -2.13 -20.00
CA GLU A 33 -17.86 -1.95 -21.39
C GLU A 33 -18.67 -0.82 -22.01
N THR A 34 -18.05 -0.08 -22.90
CA THR A 34 -18.75 0.88 -23.77
C THR A 34 -19.59 0.14 -24.80
N LYS A 35 -20.44 0.86 -25.53
CA LYS A 35 -21.18 0.30 -26.69
C LYS A 35 -20.28 -0.34 -27.77
N LYS A 36 -18.98 0.02 -27.78
CA LYS A 36 -17.97 -0.55 -28.69
C LYS A 36 -17.18 -1.72 -28.06
N GLY A 37 -17.59 -2.25 -26.90
CA GLY A 37 -16.93 -3.37 -26.22
C GLY A 37 -15.60 -3.03 -25.55
N VAL A 38 -15.25 -1.75 -25.38
CA VAL A 38 -14.01 -1.35 -24.72
C VAL A 38 -14.25 -0.93 -23.27
N LYS A 39 -13.35 -1.34 -22.37
CA LYS A 39 -13.43 -1.03 -20.93
C LYS A 39 -12.79 0.31 -20.57
N LYS A 40 -11.90 0.84 -21.41
CA LYS A 40 -11.19 2.10 -21.21
C LYS A 40 -11.57 3.07 -22.33
N SER A 41 -11.85 4.30 -21.97
CA SER A 41 -12.17 5.38 -22.90
C SER A 41 -11.35 6.63 -22.63
N HIS A 42 -11.38 7.59 -23.56
CA HIS A 42 -10.62 8.84 -23.48
C HIS A 42 -11.56 10.04 -23.67
N ILE A 43 -11.40 11.06 -22.81
CA ILE A 43 -12.05 12.35 -22.95
C ILE A 43 -11.02 13.44 -22.67
N LYS A 44 -10.86 14.39 -23.59
CA LYS A 44 -9.95 15.54 -23.47
C LYS A 44 -8.53 15.11 -23.03
N GLY A 45 -7.98 14.09 -23.71
CA GLY A 45 -6.64 13.57 -23.44
C GLY A 45 -6.47 12.80 -22.13
N LYS A 46 -7.55 12.54 -21.39
CA LYS A 46 -7.50 11.73 -20.16
C LYS A 46 -8.18 10.39 -20.38
N SER A 47 -7.53 9.34 -19.90
CA SER A 47 -8.11 8.00 -19.85
C SER A 47 -9.06 7.87 -18.66
N PHE A 48 -10.13 7.11 -18.83
CA PHE A 48 -11.04 6.77 -17.73
C PHE A 48 -11.70 5.42 -17.98
N TRP A 49 -12.21 4.83 -16.91
CA TRP A 49 -13.09 3.68 -16.98
C TRP A 49 -14.19 3.81 -15.92
N VAL A 50 -15.26 3.04 -16.08
CA VAL A 50 -16.48 3.15 -15.28
C VAL A 50 -16.79 1.81 -14.64
N TYR A 51 -17.25 1.81 -13.41
CA TYR A 51 -17.81 0.65 -12.73
C TYR A 51 -18.97 1.08 -11.83
N LYS A 52 -19.82 0.12 -11.46
CA LYS A 52 -20.90 0.38 -10.51
C LYS A 52 -20.31 0.70 -9.14
N LYS A 53 -20.86 1.73 -8.47
CA LYS A 53 -20.47 2.05 -7.10
C LYS A 53 -20.69 0.82 -6.20
N LEU A 54 -19.66 0.44 -5.48
CA LEU A 54 -19.72 -0.64 -4.50
C LEU A 54 -20.41 -0.15 -3.22
N LYS A 55 -21.03 -1.08 -2.49
CA LYS A 55 -21.60 -0.81 -1.16
C LYS A 55 -20.52 -0.58 -0.12
N GLY A 56 -20.88 0.13 0.95
CA GLY A 56 -19.96 0.43 2.05
C GLY A 56 -19.22 1.76 1.90
N LYS A 57 -18.41 2.07 2.89
CA LYS A 57 -17.58 3.28 2.97
C LYS A 57 -16.20 2.95 3.46
N ALA A 58 -15.19 3.61 2.90
CA ALA A 58 -13.83 3.57 3.43
C ALA A 58 -13.77 4.24 4.80
N ILE A 59 -12.91 3.75 5.67
CA ILE A 59 -12.73 4.31 7.00
C ILE A 59 -11.88 5.59 6.90
N GLN A 60 -12.45 6.71 7.34
CA GLN A 60 -11.74 8.00 7.40
C GLN A 60 -10.84 8.13 8.64
N LYS A 61 -11.08 7.27 9.61
CA LYS A 61 -10.35 7.17 10.87
C LYS A 61 -9.69 5.79 10.95
N ARG A 62 -8.94 5.57 12.02
CA ARG A 62 -8.37 4.25 12.27
C ARG A 62 -9.45 3.20 12.50
N PRO A 63 -9.21 1.96 12.08
CA PRO A 63 -10.13 0.87 12.34
C PRO A 63 -10.22 0.60 13.84
N ASN A 64 -11.37 0.09 14.29
CA ASN A 64 -11.46 -0.57 15.57
C ASN A 64 -10.88 -1.99 15.48
N LEU A 65 -10.81 -2.70 16.60
CA LEU A 65 -10.21 -4.03 16.67
C LEU A 65 -10.89 -5.04 15.73
N LYS A 66 -12.23 -5.02 15.64
CA LYS A 66 -12.97 -5.92 14.74
C LYS A 66 -12.69 -5.61 13.28
N GLN A 67 -12.71 -4.34 12.91
CA GLN A 67 -12.38 -3.90 11.56
C GLN A 67 -10.94 -4.24 11.16
N MET A 68 -9.98 -4.14 12.10
CA MET A 68 -8.60 -4.55 11.87
C MET A 68 -8.48 -6.07 11.61
N LYS A 69 -9.20 -6.89 12.39
CA LYS A 69 -9.24 -8.34 12.17
C LYS A 69 -9.86 -8.69 10.82
N GLU A 70 -10.97 -8.05 10.46
CA GLU A 70 -11.57 -8.22 9.13
C GLU A 70 -10.62 -7.80 8.00
N LEU A 71 -9.84 -6.71 8.19
CA LEU A 71 -8.83 -6.28 7.22
C LEU A 71 -7.74 -7.36 7.02
N ALA A 72 -7.23 -7.92 8.11
CA ALA A 72 -6.23 -8.99 8.07
C ALA A 72 -6.76 -10.23 7.34
N LYS A 73 -7.97 -10.67 7.67
CA LYS A 73 -8.65 -11.79 7.02
C LYS A 73 -8.89 -11.53 5.53
N ALA A 74 -9.35 -10.34 5.17
CA ALA A 74 -9.61 -9.98 3.78
C ALA A 74 -8.34 -9.96 2.93
N LEU A 75 -7.24 -9.43 3.48
CA LEU A 75 -5.94 -9.47 2.82
C LEU A 75 -5.47 -10.91 2.61
N ALA A 76 -5.60 -11.77 3.62
CA ALA A 76 -5.22 -13.17 3.52
C ALA A 76 -6.04 -13.93 2.47
N ILE A 77 -7.35 -13.68 2.40
CA ILE A 77 -8.23 -14.25 1.36
C ILE A 77 -7.82 -13.73 -0.02
N TYR A 78 -7.50 -12.43 -0.15
CA TYR A 78 -6.98 -11.87 -1.40
C TYR A 78 -5.71 -12.58 -1.83
N HIS A 79 -4.70 -12.69 -0.95
CA HIS A 79 -3.45 -13.36 -1.24
C HIS A 79 -3.64 -14.84 -1.62
N LYS A 80 -4.53 -15.56 -0.93
CA LYS A 80 -4.87 -16.94 -1.27
C LYS A 80 -5.52 -17.06 -2.64
N THR A 81 -6.40 -16.12 -2.98
CA THR A 81 -7.11 -16.11 -4.28
C THR A 81 -6.17 -15.83 -5.44
N VAL A 82 -5.20 -14.92 -5.27
CA VAL A 82 -4.24 -14.57 -6.32
C VAL A 82 -3.01 -15.47 -6.34
N GLN A 83 -2.96 -16.48 -5.49
CA GLN A 83 -1.86 -17.46 -5.46
C GLN A 83 -1.79 -18.19 -6.80
N GLY A 84 -0.64 -18.10 -7.48
CA GLY A 84 -0.47 -18.65 -8.83
C GLY A 84 -0.97 -17.75 -9.98
N PHE A 85 -1.64 -16.64 -9.68
CA PHE A 85 -2.05 -15.67 -10.66
C PHE A 85 -0.92 -14.65 -10.91
N GLY A 86 -0.63 -14.42 -12.21
CA GLY A 86 0.39 -13.43 -12.58
C GLY A 86 1.82 -13.94 -12.43
N LYS A 87 2.31 -14.68 -13.43
CA LYS A 87 3.74 -14.98 -13.55
C LYS A 87 4.50 -13.76 -14.05
N GLY A 88 5.58 -13.38 -13.38
CA GLY A 88 6.39 -12.23 -13.81
C GLY A 88 7.54 -11.91 -12.88
N LYS A 89 8.33 -10.92 -13.25
CA LYS A 89 9.47 -10.46 -12.45
C LYS A 89 8.99 -9.60 -11.28
N CYS A 90 9.58 -9.80 -10.10
CA CYS A 90 9.41 -8.93 -8.95
C CYS A 90 9.79 -7.48 -9.31
N LYS A 91 8.92 -6.54 -9.01
CA LYS A 91 9.15 -5.11 -9.27
C LYS A 91 9.72 -4.35 -8.07
N LEU A 92 9.92 -5.01 -6.95
CA LEU A 92 10.37 -4.38 -5.71
C LEU A 92 11.70 -3.63 -5.89
N LEU A 93 12.65 -4.19 -6.66
CA LEU A 93 13.92 -3.53 -6.97
C LEU A 93 13.73 -2.18 -7.67
N LYS A 94 12.78 -2.09 -8.60
CA LYS A 94 12.44 -0.83 -9.28
C LYS A 94 11.79 0.15 -8.31
N TYR A 95 10.96 -0.35 -7.42
CA TYR A 95 10.25 0.43 -6.42
C TYR A 95 11.23 1.15 -5.48
N TYR A 96 12.14 0.42 -4.81
CA TYR A 96 13.05 1.07 -3.87
C TYR A 96 14.11 1.95 -4.55
N LYS A 97 14.58 1.61 -5.77
CA LYS A 97 15.42 2.53 -6.56
C LYS A 97 14.70 3.85 -6.87
N GLY A 98 13.39 3.80 -7.05
CA GLY A 98 12.55 5.00 -7.15
C GLY A 98 12.59 5.82 -5.87
N ILE A 99 12.42 5.18 -4.72
CA ILE A 99 12.48 5.83 -3.39
C ILE A 99 13.88 6.46 -3.18
N GLU A 100 14.94 5.71 -3.43
CA GLU A 100 16.34 6.18 -3.31
C GLU A 100 16.59 7.42 -4.18
N LYS A 101 16.13 7.40 -5.43
CA LYS A 101 16.24 8.54 -6.34
C LYS A 101 15.54 9.79 -5.78
N GLU A 102 14.36 9.64 -5.19
CA GLU A 102 13.65 10.77 -4.60
C GLU A 102 14.35 11.31 -3.34
N PHE A 103 14.93 10.44 -2.50
CA PHE A 103 15.76 10.90 -1.37
C PHE A 103 17.01 11.64 -1.84
N ASN A 104 17.65 11.19 -2.93
CA ASN A 104 18.82 11.87 -3.50
C ASN A 104 18.48 13.29 -3.99
N LYS A 105 17.25 13.54 -4.46
CA LYS A 105 16.81 14.90 -4.82
C LYS A 105 16.78 15.86 -3.63
N LEU A 106 16.57 15.36 -2.40
CA LEU A 106 16.60 16.20 -1.21
C LEU A 106 17.99 16.84 -0.97
N ASN A 107 19.08 16.26 -1.48
CA ASN A 107 20.41 16.86 -1.43
C ASN A 107 20.53 18.19 -2.18
N GLN A 108 19.64 18.41 -3.15
CA GLN A 108 19.65 19.60 -4.00
C GLN A 108 18.57 20.62 -3.59
N VAL A 109 17.79 20.31 -2.55
CA VAL A 109 16.72 21.18 -2.07
C VAL A 109 17.33 22.38 -1.33
N LYS A 110 17.06 23.59 -1.82
CA LYS A 110 17.31 24.82 -1.07
C LYS A 110 16.26 24.98 0.01
N VAL A 111 16.66 25.07 1.26
CA VAL A 111 15.76 25.30 2.40
C VAL A 111 15.07 26.66 2.23
N LYS A 112 13.74 26.64 2.06
CA LYS A 112 12.89 27.83 1.96
C LYS A 112 11.78 27.80 3.00
N THR A 113 11.49 26.62 3.55
CA THR A 113 10.41 26.39 4.51
C THR A 113 10.88 25.48 5.63
N ARG A 114 10.18 25.50 6.77
CA ARG A 114 10.42 24.56 7.88
C ARG A 114 10.19 23.11 7.46
N GLU A 115 9.35 22.89 6.47
CA GLU A 115 9.10 21.57 5.90
C GLU A 115 10.28 21.05 5.11
N ASP A 116 10.99 21.92 4.38
CA ASP A 116 12.22 21.54 3.67
C ASP A 116 13.30 21.14 4.68
N GLU A 117 13.48 21.96 5.73
CA GLU A 117 14.40 21.67 6.83
C GLU A 117 14.08 20.31 7.46
N PHE A 118 12.82 20.07 7.86
CA PHE A 118 12.38 18.81 8.43
C PHE A 118 12.61 17.61 7.49
N ALA A 119 12.41 17.78 6.17
CA ALA A 119 12.64 16.72 5.20
C ALA A 119 14.13 16.37 5.08
N ILE A 120 15.01 17.37 5.06
CA ILE A 120 16.47 17.18 4.98
C ILE A 120 17.01 16.54 6.25
N GLU A 121 16.59 17.01 7.43
CA GLU A 121 17.00 16.44 8.72
C GLU A 121 16.55 14.99 8.88
N SER A 122 15.35 14.66 8.43
CA SER A 122 14.79 13.32 8.55
C SER A 122 15.33 12.34 7.52
N LYS A 123 15.98 12.80 6.46
CA LYS A 123 16.48 12.01 5.33
C LYS A 123 17.37 10.86 5.78
N TYR A 124 18.35 11.13 6.65
CA TYR A 124 19.34 10.15 7.11
C TYR A 124 18.70 8.93 7.79
N LEU A 125 17.54 9.13 8.43
CA LEU A 125 16.80 8.04 9.06
C LEU A 125 16.34 6.99 8.03
N PHE A 126 16.02 7.41 6.82
CA PHE A 126 15.49 6.55 5.77
C PHE A 126 16.55 6.00 4.82
N GLU A 127 17.67 6.70 4.62
CA GLU A 127 18.72 6.26 3.69
C GLU A 127 19.30 4.90 4.05
N SER A 128 19.55 4.66 5.35
CA SER A 128 20.06 3.37 5.83
C SER A 128 19.07 2.22 5.56
N ILE A 129 17.77 2.51 5.67
CA ILE A 129 16.69 1.56 5.41
C ILE A 129 16.69 1.19 3.92
N VAL A 130 16.69 2.18 3.04
CA VAL A 130 16.66 1.97 1.59
C VAL A 130 17.92 1.21 1.12
N LYS A 131 19.09 1.54 1.64
CA LYS A 131 20.36 0.83 1.37
C LYS A 131 20.32 -0.64 1.80
N LYS A 132 19.64 -0.96 2.91
CA LYS A 132 19.48 -2.34 3.36
C LYS A 132 18.73 -3.16 2.30
N PHE A 133 17.61 -2.63 1.79
CA PHE A 133 16.80 -3.32 0.78
C PHE A 133 17.54 -3.55 -0.55
N SER A 134 18.57 -2.76 -0.88
CA SER A 134 19.34 -2.96 -2.11
C SER A 134 20.20 -4.24 -2.12
N LYS A 135 20.45 -4.82 -0.94
CA LYS A 135 21.37 -5.94 -0.74
C LYS A 135 20.68 -7.28 -0.47
N GLU A 136 19.36 -7.28 -0.28
CA GLU A 136 18.61 -8.47 0.09
C GLU A 136 17.84 -9.07 -1.10
N ASP A 137 17.67 -10.39 -1.10
CA ASP A 137 16.82 -11.10 -2.06
C ASP A 137 15.38 -11.18 -1.52
N TYR A 138 14.46 -10.62 -2.28
CA TYR A 138 13.02 -10.63 -2.01
C TYR A 138 12.23 -11.41 -3.07
N SER A 139 12.86 -12.41 -3.70
CA SER A 139 12.24 -13.21 -4.77
C SER A 139 11.28 -14.32 -4.29
N LYS A 140 11.22 -14.55 -2.97
CA LYS A 140 10.36 -15.58 -2.39
C LYS A 140 8.93 -15.10 -2.16
N ASN A 141 7.99 -16.05 -2.20
CA ASN A 141 6.57 -15.82 -1.92
C ASN A 141 5.98 -14.63 -2.71
N LEU A 142 6.32 -14.58 -4.01
CA LEU A 142 5.83 -13.55 -4.91
C LEU A 142 4.35 -13.79 -5.23
N LEU A 143 3.57 -12.73 -5.08
CA LEU A 143 2.18 -12.67 -5.49
C LEU A 143 1.92 -11.41 -6.31
N LEU A 144 0.74 -11.34 -6.90
CA LEU A 144 0.22 -10.09 -7.44
C LEU A 144 -0.36 -9.27 -6.28
N ASN A 145 0.49 -8.45 -5.66
CA ASN A 145 0.13 -7.60 -4.54
C ASN A 145 -0.87 -6.52 -4.97
N HIS A 146 -1.74 -6.12 -4.05
CA HIS A 146 -2.56 -4.91 -4.20
C HIS A 146 -1.70 -3.65 -4.16
N SER A 147 -0.66 -3.67 -3.34
CA SER A 147 0.36 -2.63 -3.11
C SER A 147 -0.17 -1.33 -2.49
N ASP A 148 -1.46 -1.32 -2.08
CA ASP A 148 -2.11 -0.21 -1.36
C ASP A 148 -3.30 -0.74 -0.53
N PHE A 149 -3.13 -1.91 0.13
CA PHE A 149 -4.19 -2.56 0.90
C PHE A 149 -4.29 -1.97 2.30
N ASP A 150 -4.97 -0.84 2.38
CA ASP A 150 -5.22 -0.10 3.62
C ASP A 150 -6.70 0.24 3.82
N THR A 151 -7.04 0.84 4.95
CA THR A 151 -8.42 1.15 5.31
C THR A 151 -9.09 2.18 4.41
N SER A 152 -8.34 2.94 3.62
CA SER A 152 -8.87 3.89 2.64
C SER A 152 -9.36 3.21 1.36
N ASN A 153 -8.84 2.00 1.09
CA ASN A 153 -9.13 1.20 -0.11
C ASN A 153 -10.02 -0.02 0.17
N VAL A 154 -10.48 -0.17 1.41
CA VAL A 154 -11.40 -1.22 1.83
C VAL A 154 -12.71 -0.61 2.31
N LEU A 155 -13.83 -1.12 1.79
CA LEU A 155 -15.16 -0.61 2.07
C LEU A 155 -15.82 -1.45 3.18
N PHE A 156 -16.37 -0.76 4.18
CA PHE A 156 -17.06 -1.37 5.32
C PHE A 156 -18.52 -0.97 5.39
N GLU A 157 -19.37 -1.91 5.77
CA GLU A 157 -20.67 -1.65 6.37
C GLU A 157 -20.59 -2.07 7.84
N LYS A 158 -20.64 -1.10 8.75
CA LYS A 158 -20.34 -1.28 10.18
C LYS A 158 -18.90 -1.84 10.35
N GLU A 159 -18.79 -3.11 10.74
CA GLU A 159 -17.50 -3.78 11.01
C GLU A 159 -17.13 -4.83 9.95
N ILE A 160 -18.01 -5.04 8.95
CA ILE A 160 -17.85 -6.08 7.93
C ILE A 160 -17.35 -5.44 6.64
N ILE A 161 -16.36 -6.05 6.02
CA ILE A 161 -15.86 -5.64 4.70
C ILE A 161 -16.85 -6.07 3.63
N THR A 162 -17.27 -5.12 2.80
CA THR A 162 -18.18 -5.32 1.68
C THR A 162 -17.49 -5.23 0.32
N GLY A 163 -16.33 -4.57 0.26
CA GLY A 163 -15.61 -4.42 -1.01
C GLY A 163 -14.18 -3.92 -0.86
N ILE A 164 -13.40 -4.15 -1.90
CA ILE A 164 -12.02 -3.68 -2.04
C ILE A 164 -11.92 -2.88 -3.33
N ILE A 165 -11.22 -1.76 -3.29
CA ILE A 165 -11.11 -0.80 -4.41
C ILE A 165 -9.65 -0.38 -4.61
N ASP A 166 -9.40 0.35 -5.68
CA ASP A 166 -8.11 0.98 -5.96
C ASP A 166 -6.96 0.02 -6.30
N PHE A 167 -7.17 -0.80 -7.33
CA PHE A 167 -6.18 -1.75 -7.85
C PHE A 167 -5.14 -1.10 -8.79
N ASP A 168 -4.91 0.23 -8.69
CA ASP A 168 -3.99 0.96 -9.59
C ASP A 168 -2.52 0.59 -9.42
N TYR A 169 -2.16 0.10 -8.25
CA TYR A 169 -0.78 -0.21 -7.89
C TYR A 169 -0.46 -1.69 -7.89
N VAL A 170 -1.36 -2.54 -8.43
CA VAL A 170 -1.12 -3.98 -8.48
C VAL A 170 0.20 -4.31 -9.19
N GLU A 171 1.03 -5.07 -8.51
CA GLU A 171 2.33 -5.48 -9.03
C GLU A 171 2.81 -6.80 -8.42
N ILE A 172 3.68 -7.50 -9.15
CA ILE A 172 4.30 -8.72 -8.62
C ILE A 172 5.40 -8.34 -7.65
N GLY A 173 5.25 -8.83 -6.42
CA GLY A 173 6.19 -8.60 -5.33
C GLY A 173 6.00 -9.58 -4.18
N PRO A 174 6.86 -9.55 -3.16
CA PRO A 174 6.70 -10.39 -1.98
C PRO A 174 5.42 -9.99 -1.23
N ARG A 175 4.57 -10.98 -0.91
CA ARG A 175 3.27 -10.74 -0.26
C ARG A 175 3.38 -10.02 1.09
N ILE A 176 4.53 -10.18 1.75
CA ILE A 176 4.80 -9.54 3.03
C ILE A 176 4.79 -8.00 2.95
N ARG A 177 4.96 -7.43 1.76
CA ARG A 177 4.82 -5.99 1.53
C ARG A 177 3.38 -5.51 1.78
N ASP A 178 2.37 -6.20 1.23
CA ASP A 178 0.97 -5.86 1.49
C ASP A 178 0.60 -6.03 2.97
N VAL A 179 1.12 -7.08 3.61
CA VAL A 179 0.95 -7.29 5.05
C VAL A 179 1.53 -6.10 5.84
N ALA A 180 2.72 -5.64 5.49
CA ALA A 180 3.37 -4.50 6.14
C ALA A 180 2.60 -3.18 5.94
N ILE A 181 2.06 -2.94 4.73
CA ILE A 181 1.22 -1.77 4.43
C ILE A 181 -0.02 -1.78 5.33
N SER A 182 -0.74 -2.91 5.39
CA SER A 182 -1.94 -3.04 6.20
C SER A 182 -1.68 -2.90 7.70
N ILE A 183 -0.58 -3.49 8.21
CA ILE A 183 -0.17 -3.35 9.61
C ILE A 183 0.20 -1.89 9.94
N LYS A 184 0.99 -1.25 9.08
CA LYS A 184 1.36 0.16 9.26
C LYS A 184 0.13 1.06 9.39
N ASP A 185 -0.88 0.85 8.55
CA ASP A 185 -2.12 1.62 8.57
C ASP A 185 -2.98 1.30 9.79
N SER A 186 -3.21 0.03 10.08
CA SER A 186 -4.19 -0.42 11.07
C SER A 186 -3.63 -0.57 12.49
N CYS A 187 -2.36 -0.97 12.65
CA CYS A 187 -1.77 -1.31 13.94
C CYS A 187 -0.80 -0.26 14.50
N ALA A 188 -0.57 0.88 13.80
CA ALA A 188 0.36 1.91 14.28
C ALA A 188 -0.31 3.25 14.63
N PRO A 189 -1.14 3.31 15.68
CA PRO A 189 -1.82 4.52 16.11
C PRO A 189 -0.84 5.66 16.45
N LYS A 190 -1.10 6.85 15.88
CA LYS A 190 -0.33 8.08 16.17
C LYS A 190 1.18 7.90 16.00
N GLY A 191 1.60 7.08 15.02
CA GLY A 191 3.01 6.81 14.76
C GLY A 191 3.71 5.97 15.85
N LYS A 192 3.00 5.04 16.48
CA LYS A 192 3.56 4.06 17.40
C LYS A 192 2.90 2.70 17.14
N LEU A 193 3.72 1.68 16.88
CA LEU A 193 3.22 0.33 16.65
C LEU A 193 2.62 -0.23 17.96
N ASN A 194 1.39 -0.73 17.87
CA ASN A 194 0.76 -1.51 18.91
C ASN A 194 1.07 -2.99 18.66
N VAL A 195 1.94 -3.56 19.51
CA VAL A 195 2.42 -4.94 19.36
C VAL A 195 1.29 -5.97 19.54
N GLU A 196 0.34 -5.70 20.43
CA GLU A 196 -0.82 -6.57 20.63
C GLU A 196 -1.67 -6.63 19.36
N TRP A 197 -1.97 -5.48 18.75
CA TRP A 197 -2.71 -5.42 17.49
C TRP A 197 -1.94 -6.06 16.34
N LEU A 198 -0.63 -5.89 16.29
CA LEU A 198 0.24 -6.57 15.33
C LEU A 198 0.07 -8.10 15.43
N ASN A 199 0.17 -8.64 16.65
CA ASN A 199 0.04 -10.09 16.87
C ASN A 199 -1.35 -10.58 16.46
N LEU A 200 -2.41 -9.88 16.89
CA LEU A 200 -3.78 -10.22 16.51
C LEU A 200 -4.03 -10.13 14.99
N PHE A 201 -3.42 -9.15 14.31
CA PHE A 201 -3.47 -9.05 12.85
C PHE A 201 -2.85 -10.28 12.18
N LEU A 202 -1.65 -10.66 12.65
CA LEU A 202 -0.95 -11.83 12.11
C LEU A 202 -1.69 -13.13 12.39
N GLU A 203 -2.25 -13.30 13.58
CA GLU A 203 -3.09 -14.45 13.92
C GLU A 203 -4.30 -14.57 12.99
N GLU A 204 -5.03 -13.49 12.75
CA GLU A 204 -6.19 -13.50 11.85
C GLU A 204 -5.79 -13.76 10.39
N TYR A 205 -4.68 -13.20 9.93
CA TYR A 205 -4.13 -13.46 8.61
C TYR A 205 -3.74 -14.93 8.45
N GLU A 206 -3.04 -15.51 9.44
CA GLU A 206 -2.52 -16.87 9.40
C GLU A 206 -3.60 -17.96 9.55
N ARG A 207 -4.82 -17.61 9.97
CA ARG A 207 -5.97 -18.53 9.88
C ARG A 207 -6.34 -18.91 8.44
N VAL A 208 -5.90 -18.12 7.46
CA VAL A 208 -6.20 -18.31 6.04
C VAL A 208 -4.98 -18.77 5.25
N ILE A 209 -3.81 -18.15 5.49
CA ILE A 209 -2.55 -18.44 4.81
C ILE A 209 -1.36 -18.16 5.73
N LEU A 210 -0.55 -19.18 5.98
CA LEU A 210 0.60 -19.08 6.87
C LEU A 210 1.72 -18.22 6.27
N LEU A 211 2.35 -17.41 7.12
CA LEU A 211 3.61 -16.75 6.85
C LEU A 211 4.77 -17.61 7.34
N ASP A 212 5.80 -17.77 6.52
CA ASP A 212 7.01 -18.47 6.98
C ASP A 212 7.84 -17.59 7.96
N LYS A 213 8.83 -18.22 8.61
CA LYS A 213 9.68 -17.54 9.59
C LYS A 213 10.44 -16.36 9.00
N GLU A 214 10.90 -16.47 7.76
CA GLU A 214 11.67 -15.41 7.09
C GLU A 214 10.76 -14.22 6.71
N GLU A 215 9.54 -14.49 6.29
CA GLU A 215 8.55 -13.44 6.05
C GLU A 215 8.26 -12.65 7.35
N LYS A 216 8.02 -13.35 8.45
CA LYS A 216 7.75 -12.72 9.76
C LYS A 216 8.89 -11.82 10.22
N LYS A 217 10.14 -12.24 10.07
CA LYS A 217 11.33 -11.46 10.39
C LYS A 217 11.41 -10.16 9.57
N LYS A 218 10.89 -10.16 8.35
CA LYS A 218 10.96 -9.02 7.41
C LYS A 218 9.82 -8.01 7.57
N ILE A 219 8.78 -8.29 8.37
CA ILE A 219 7.62 -7.38 8.53
C ILE A 219 8.06 -5.96 8.89
N LEU A 220 8.89 -5.81 9.92
CA LEU A 220 9.35 -4.50 10.37
C LEU A 220 10.19 -3.78 9.29
N ASP A 221 10.99 -4.50 8.56
CA ASP A 221 11.78 -3.94 7.47
C ASP A 221 10.89 -3.39 6.35
N PHE A 222 9.85 -4.13 5.97
CA PHE A 222 8.88 -3.64 4.99
C PHE A 222 8.06 -2.46 5.50
N ILE A 223 7.67 -2.44 6.79
CA ILE A 223 7.04 -1.25 7.38
C ILE A 223 7.95 -0.03 7.26
N LEU A 224 9.24 -0.20 7.53
CA LEU A 224 10.24 0.88 7.43
C LEU A 224 10.40 1.36 5.98
N LEU A 225 10.42 0.45 5.00
CA LEU A 225 10.49 0.79 3.58
C LEU A 225 9.24 1.57 3.12
N GLU A 226 8.06 1.12 3.52
CA GLU A 226 6.82 1.83 3.19
C GLU A 226 6.72 3.19 3.91
N ASN A 227 7.32 3.33 5.10
CA ASN A 227 7.47 4.63 5.76
C ASN A 227 8.37 5.56 4.92
N ALA A 228 9.49 5.06 4.40
CA ALA A 228 10.37 5.85 3.53
C ALA A 228 9.64 6.32 2.27
N SER A 229 8.92 5.42 1.61
CA SER A 229 8.11 5.75 0.44
C SER A 229 7.05 6.81 0.74
N PHE A 230 6.30 6.63 1.82
CA PHE A 230 5.24 7.55 2.21
C PHE A 230 5.79 8.92 2.61
N PHE A 231 6.95 8.96 3.27
CA PHE A 231 7.61 10.22 3.64
C PHE A 231 7.94 11.06 2.40
N ILE A 232 8.59 10.46 1.41
CA ILE A 232 8.95 11.13 0.15
C ILE A 232 7.71 11.58 -0.63
N TRP A 233 6.69 10.72 -0.71
CA TRP A 233 5.43 11.06 -1.35
C TRP A 233 4.76 12.25 -0.65
N ALA A 234 4.68 12.23 0.68
CA ALA A 234 4.08 13.31 1.46
C ALA A 234 4.81 14.64 1.26
N TYR A 235 6.16 14.61 1.26
CA TYR A 235 6.97 15.79 0.94
C TYR A 235 6.67 16.34 -0.46
N GLY A 236 6.66 15.49 -1.48
CA GLY A 236 6.35 15.89 -2.85
C GLY A 236 4.96 16.51 -3.03
N GLN A 237 3.98 16.13 -2.18
CA GLN A 237 2.61 16.65 -2.21
C GLN A 237 2.39 17.88 -1.34
N MET A 238 3.39 18.36 -0.59
CA MET A 238 3.21 19.50 0.36
C MET A 238 2.78 20.78 -0.31
N LYS A 239 3.19 21.01 -1.55
CA LYS A 239 2.76 22.18 -2.34
C LYS A 239 1.25 22.33 -2.44
N LYS A 240 0.49 21.22 -2.32
CA LYS A 240 -0.98 21.19 -2.45
C LYS A 240 -1.71 21.31 -1.10
N ASN A 241 -1.12 20.82 0.00
CA ASN A 241 -1.75 20.82 1.32
C ASN A 241 -0.70 20.71 2.44
N LYS A 242 -0.01 21.81 2.74
CA LYS A 242 1.13 21.90 3.66
C LYS A 242 0.85 21.30 5.05
N ASN A 243 -0.16 21.78 5.76
CA ASN A 243 -0.38 21.41 7.17
C ASN A 243 -0.69 19.94 7.36
N LYS A 244 -1.54 19.37 6.50
CA LYS A 244 -1.91 17.96 6.58
C LYS A 244 -0.71 17.06 6.27
N ARG A 245 0.10 17.41 5.29
CA ARG A 245 1.25 16.60 4.86
C ARG A 245 2.39 16.60 5.86
N LEU A 246 2.70 17.75 6.45
CA LEU A 246 3.72 17.84 7.50
C LEU A 246 3.35 16.98 8.72
N LYS A 247 2.07 16.97 9.13
CA LYS A 247 1.59 16.10 10.18
C LYS A 247 1.89 14.62 9.87
N TYR A 248 1.58 14.17 8.66
CA TYR A 248 1.84 12.80 8.24
C TYR A 248 3.34 12.47 8.21
N MET A 249 4.19 13.37 7.71
CA MET A 249 5.64 13.16 7.74
C MET A 249 6.15 12.99 9.17
N LYS A 250 5.68 13.80 10.12
CA LYS A 250 6.04 13.68 11.54
C LYS A 250 5.59 12.36 12.15
N GLU A 251 4.38 11.88 11.84
CA GLU A 251 3.89 10.58 12.29
C GLU A 251 4.74 9.42 11.74
N VAL A 252 5.11 9.48 10.47
CA VAL A 252 5.98 8.49 9.82
C VAL A 252 7.37 8.46 10.45
N VAL A 253 8.00 9.63 10.67
CA VAL A 253 9.30 9.73 11.36
C VAL A 253 9.22 9.15 12.77
N LYS A 254 8.16 9.47 13.51
CA LYS A 254 7.94 8.95 14.86
C LYS A 254 7.82 7.42 14.87
N LEU A 255 7.05 6.85 13.94
CA LEU A 255 6.93 5.40 13.79
C LEU A 255 8.27 4.77 13.45
N THR A 256 9.01 5.33 12.50
CA THR A 256 10.32 4.82 12.08
C THR A 256 11.32 4.80 13.23
N LYS A 257 11.39 5.88 14.03
CA LYS A 257 12.24 5.94 15.22
C LYS A 257 11.83 4.90 16.27
N SER A 258 10.53 4.71 16.50
CA SER A 258 10.06 3.71 17.48
C SER A 258 10.38 2.28 17.08
N LEU A 259 10.41 1.97 15.79
CA LEU A 259 10.77 0.64 15.27
C LEU A 259 12.28 0.39 15.29
N GLY A 260 13.11 1.43 15.15
CA GLY A 260 14.58 1.32 15.25
C GLY A 260 15.06 0.86 16.62
N GLY A 261 14.31 1.15 17.67
CA GLY A 261 14.58 0.65 19.04
C GLY A 261 14.03 -0.75 19.35
N MET A 262 13.30 -1.38 18.41
CA MET A 262 12.73 -2.73 18.54
C MET A 262 13.58 -3.81 17.85
N LYS A 263 14.68 -3.44 17.22
CA LYS A 263 15.69 -4.32 16.61
C LYS A 263 16.83 -4.50 17.60
#